data_da016cee1f20645d5c9e18fa553fdf01
#
_entry.id   da016cee1f20645d5c9e18fa553fdf01
#
_cell.length_a   1.000
_cell.length_b   1.000
_cell.length_c   1.000
_cell.angle_alpha   90.00
_cell.angle_beta   90.00
_cell.angle_gamma   90.00
#
_symmetry.space_group_name_H-M   'P 1'
#
loop_
_entity.id
_entity.type
_entity.pdbx_description
1 polymer ?
#
loop_
_entity_poly.entity_id
_entity_poly.type
_entity_poly.pdbx_seq_one_letter_code
_entity_poly.pdbx_strand_id
1 'polypeptide(L)'
;SGFNGKSLPGNWSTTANGLERMAFLAKDCVFTVDDFAPSGSTHEVSKLHREADRLFRGQGNRAGRGRMKADGSLRPENYPRGLIISSGEDIPRGQSLRSRTIIIELTNGDIDLAVLTEMQRFASEGVFAQALSGYIYWLSSQIDSLKNSLEDRKLELRNQARQSEFAHDRTPDIVASLTIGWESFLSYAVTREAISESARQELFNRGQIAITKSSQSQSSHLTTEEPAARFIELLSAVIAGGRGHLCHIEGNKKPEDFPSHWGWRQAGLDDDGNKSWLAQGSKIGW
;
A
#
# COMPACT_ATOMS: atom_id res chain seq x y z
N SER A 1 -1.73 -19.53 -16.53
CA SER A 1 -1.26 -19.85 -15.18
C SER A 1 -2.15 -20.95 -14.63
N GLY A 2 -1.63 -21.92 -13.92
CA GLY A 2 -2.40 -23.03 -13.31
C GLY A 2 -3.06 -22.62 -11.98
N PHE A 3 -3.22 -21.33 -11.71
CA PHE A 3 -3.78 -20.85 -10.46
C PHE A 3 -5.30 -20.68 -10.57
N ASN A 4 -5.99 -21.09 -9.53
CA ASN A 4 -7.43 -20.91 -9.36
C ASN A 4 -7.71 -20.33 -7.96
N GLY A 5 -8.95 -19.96 -7.66
CA GLY A 5 -9.32 -19.37 -6.38
C GLY A 5 -9.08 -20.25 -5.15
N LYS A 6 -8.75 -21.53 -5.33
CA LYS A 6 -8.39 -22.47 -4.25
C LYS A 6 -6.88 -22.64 -4.10
N SER A 7 -6.08 -22.07 -5.01
CA SER A 7 -4.63 -22.26 -5.07
C SER A 7 -3.96 -20.97 -5.55
N LEU A 8 -3.95 -19.94 -4.72
CA LEU A 8 -3.20 -18.72 -4.99
C LEU A 8 -1.70 -18.98 -4.80
N PRO A 9 -0.83 -18.34 -5.61
CA PRO A 9 0.59 -18.66 -5.63
C PRO A 9 1.34 -18.24 -4.37
N GLY A 10 0.89 -17.20 -3.67
CA GLY A 10 1.50 -16.71 -2.45
C GLY A 10 0.51 -16.57 -1.30
N ASN A 11 0.99 -16.74 -0.09
CA ASN A 11 0.27 -16.48 1.14
C ASN A 11 1.24 -15.87 2.15
N TRP A 12 0.76 -14.98 3.02
CA TRP A 12 1.59 -14.30 4.01
C TRP A 12 2.15 -15.19 5.11
N SER A 13 1.69 -16.44 5.22
CA SER A 13 2.35 -17.48 6.03
C SER A 13 3.68 -17.95 5.44
N THR A 14 3.94 -17.67 4.16
CA THR A 14 5.21 -17.97 3.48
C THR A 14 6.30 -17.02 3.95
N THR A 15 7.53 -17.52 4.11
CA THR A 15 8.66 -16.67 4.50
C THR A 15 8.92 -15.56 3.47
N ALA A 16 9.38 -14.39 3.91
CA ALA A 16 9.72 -13.27 3.03
C ALA A 16 10.69 -13.65 1.89
N ASN A 17 11.66 -14.53 2.15
CA ASN A 17 12.57 -15.03 1.12
C ASN A 17 11.85 -15.90 0.07
N GLY A 18 10.88 -16.70 0.52
CA GLY A 18 10.03 -17.50 -0.36
C GLY A 18 9.19 -16.59 -1.26
N LEU A 19 8.50 -15.61 -0.68
CA LEU A 19 7.70 -14.64 -1.43
C LEU A 19 8.54 -13.85 -2.44
N GLU A 20 9.73 -13.35 -2.08
CA GLU A 20 10.64 -12.69 -3.01
C GLU A 20 11.01 -13.59 -4.19
N ARG A 21 11.32 -14.86 -3.90
CA ARG A 21 11.68 -15.81 -4.95
C ARG A 21 10.51 -16.12 -5.87
N MET A 22 9.31 -16.31 -5.33
CA MET A 22 8.09 -16.55 -6.11
C MET A 22 7.74 -15.34 -6.97
N ALA A 23 7.78 -14.12 -6.41
CA ALA A 23 7.53 -12.89 -7.14
C ALA A 23 8.57 -12.65 -8.26
N PHE A 24 9.85 -13.03 -8.04
CA PHE A 24 10.87 -13.00 -9.09
C PHE A 24 10.57 -14.01 -10.21
N LEU A 25 10.13 -15.21 -9.87
CA LEU A 25 9.80 -16.26 -10.86
C LEU A 25 8.53 -15.91 -11.65
N ALA A 26 7.59 -15.20 -11.02
CA ALA A 26 6.37 -14.75 -11.68
C ALA A 26 6.62 -13.76 -12.81
N LYS A 27 7.75 -13.06 -12.82
CA LYS A 27 8.24 -12.15 -13.90
C LYS A 27 7.14 -11.51 -14.73
N ASP A 28 7.03 -10.22 -14.73
CA ASP A 28 6.12 -9.47 -15.62
C ASP A 28 4.62 -9.90 -15.59
N CYS A 29 4.27 -10.83 -14.68
CA CYS A 29 2.90 -11.28 -14.43
C CYS A 29 2.39 -10.74 -13.09
N VAL A 30 1.07 -10.84 -12.89
CA VAL A 30 0.45 -10.58 -11.58
C VAL A 30 0.82 -11.71 -10.63
N PHE A 31 1.35 -11.35 -9.46
CA PHE A 31 1.65 -12.25 -8.35
C PHE A 31 0.71 -11.94 -7.19
N THR A 32 -0.14 -12.88 -6.83
CA THR A 32 -1.09 -12.72 -5.74
C THR A 32 -0.51 -13.25 -4.44
N VAL A 33 -0.61 -12.46 -3.36
CA VAL A 33 -0.23 -12.85 -1.99
C VAL A 33 -1.45 -12.67 -1.11
N ASP A 34 -1.96 -13.76 -0.59
CA ASP A 34 -3.23 -13.80 0.12
C ASP A 34 -3.06 -13.72 1.64
N ASP A 35 -4.09 -13.19 2.33
CA ASP A 35 -4.30 -13.29 3.77
C ASP A 35 -3.27 -12.52 4.61
N PHE A 36 -3.18 -11.19 4.38
CA PHE A 36 -2.44 -10.31 5.28
C PHE A 36 -3.29 -10.03 6.53
N ALA A 37 -3.16 -10.89 7.53
CA ALA A 37 -3.89 -10.82 8.80
C ALA A 37 -2.92 -10.83 10.00
N PRO A 38 -2.32 -9.67 10.37
CA PRO A 38 -1.36 -9.59 11.47
C PRO A 38 -2.03 -9.94 12.81
N SER A 39 -1.67 -11.08 13.38
CA SER A 39 -2.23 -11.56 14.64
C SER A 39 -1.15 -12.16 15.55
N GLY A 40 -1.50 -12.41 16.80
CA GLY A 40 -0.58 -12.99 17.79
C GLY A 40 0.18 -11.95 18.60
N SER A 41 1.42 -12.25 18.98
CA SER A 41 2.27 -11.38 19.79
C SER A 41 2.70 -10.12 19.04
N THR A 42 3.04 -9.06 19.78
CA THR A 42 3.59 -7.81 19.18
C THR A 42 4.80 -8.07 18.28
N HIS A 43 5.60 -9.09 18.61
CA HIS A 43 6.74 -9.47 17.80
C HIS A 43 6.31 -10.09 16.46
N GLU A 44 5.33 -10.98 16.45
CA GLU A 44 4.80 -11.64 15.24
C GLU A 44 4.13 -10.62 14.33
N VAL A 45 3.27 -9.77 14.88
CA VAL A 45 2.66 -8.65 14.15
C VAL A 45 3.74 -7.76 13.51
N SER A 46 4.74 -7.33 14.28
CA SER A 46 5.83 -6.48 13.77
C SER A 46 6.68 -7.20 12.71
N LYS A 47 6.86 -8.52 12.84
CA LYS A 47 7.57 -9.34 11.85
C LYS A 47 6.82 -9.33 10.52
N LEU A 48 5.51 -9.59 10.51
CA LEU A 48 4.69 -9.65 9.30
C LEU A 48 4.69 -8.29 8.57
N HIS A 49 4.54 -7.18 9.30
CA HIS A 49 4.65 -5.85 8.70
C HIS A 49 6.02 -5.58 8.05
N ARG A 50 7.12 -6.02 8.69
CA ARG A 50 8.47 -5.90 8.09
C ARG A 50 8.64 -6.77 6.84
N GLU A 51 8.04 -7.94 6.81
CA GLU A 51 8.07 -8.83 5.65
C GLU A 51 7.29 -8.22 4.46
N ALA A 52 6.14 -7.62 4.73
CA ALA A 52 5.36 -6.89 3.74
C ALA A 52 6.11 -5.64 3.21
N ASP A 53 6.70 -4.83 4.11
CA ASP A 53 7.52 -3.68 3.73
C ASP A 53 8.66 -4.11 2.80
N ARG A 54 9.32 -5.21 3.11
CA ARG A 54 10.41 -5.74 2.30
C ARG A 54 9.95 -6.16 0.89
N LEU A 55 8.87 -6.92 0.78
CA LEU A 55 8.35 -7.40 -0.50
C LEU A 55 7.89 -6.23 -1.38
N PHE A 56 7.10 -5.32 -0.83
CA PHE A 56 6.55 -4.19 -1.58
C PHE A 56 7.59 -3.14 -1.93
N ARG A 57 8.61 -2.91 -1.08
CA ARG A 57 9.75 -2.06 -1.46
C ARG A 57 10.59 -2.70 -2.56
N GLY A 58 10.82 -4.00 -2.48
CA GLY A 58 11.52 -4.74 -3.53
C GLY A 58 10.83 -4.58 -4.88
N GLN A 59 9.49 -4.73 -4.89
CA GLN A 59 8.66 -4.53 -6.06
C GLN A 59 8.70 -3.06 -6.56
N GLY A 60 8.42 -2.11 -5.69
CA GLY A 60 8.30 -0.70 -6.07
C GLY A 60 9.62 -0.05 -6.48
N ASN A 61 10.75 -0.55 -5.99
CA ASN A 61 12.08 -0.05 -6.33
C ASN A 61 12.77 -0.90 -7.42
N ARG A 62 12.17 -2.02 -7.83
CA ARG A 62 12.79 -3.03 -8.71
C ARG A 62 14.19 -3.43 -8.21
N ALA A 63 14.29 -3.66 -6.89
CA ALA A 63 15.53 -3.97 -6.22
C ALA A 63 15.38 -5.28 -5.42
N GLY A 64 16.37 -6.14 -5.53
CA GLY A 64 16.49 -7.35 -4.73
C GLY A 64 17.41 -7.15 -3.54
N ARG A 65 17.50 -8.15 -2.70
CA ARG A 65 18.45 -8.18 -1.60
C ARG A 65 19.80 -8.73 -2.08
N GLY A 66 20.83 -7.90 -2.04
CA GLY A 66 22.20 -8.35 -2.27
C GLY A 66 22.59 -9.47 -1.28
N ARG A 67 23.12 -10.57 -1.78
CA ARG A 67 23.61 -11.71 -0.98
C ARG A 67 24.97 -12.12 -1.47
N MET A 68 25.89 -12.32 -0.56
CA MET A 68 27.20 -12.88 -0.87
C MET A 68 27.15 -14.40 -1.00
N LYS A 69 27.97 -14.94 -1.87
CA LYS A 69 28.31 -16.37 -1.91
C LYS A 69 29.44 -16.65 -0.92
N ALA A 70 29.73 -17.94 -0.71
CA ALA A 70 30.82 -18.34 0.15
C ALA A 70 32.20 -17.88 -0.32
N ASP A 71 32.34 -17.62 -1.62
CA ASP A 71 33.56 -17.10 -2.27
C ASP A 71 33.70 -15.57 -2.21
N GLY A 72 32.80 -14.88 -1.50
CA GLY A 72 32.79 -13.42 -1.39
C GLY A 72 32.19 -12.68 -2.59
N SER A 73 31.82 -13.34 -3.68
CA SER A 73 31.13 -12.73 -4.80
C SER A 73 29.63 -12.50 -4.51
N LEU A 74 29.03 -11.53 -5.19
CA LEU A 74 27.58 -11.28 -5.07
C LEU A 74 26.79 -12.31 -5.86
N ARG A 75 25.69 -12.76 -5.28
CA ARG A 75 24.66 -13.53 -6.02
C ARG A 75 23.86 -12.59 -6.92
N PRO A 76 23.37 -13.06 -8.07
CA PRO A 76 22.41 -12.30 -8.86
C PRO A 76 21.20 -11.91 -8.01
N GLU A 77 20.78 -10.66 -8.14
CA GLU A 77 19.60 -10.17 -7.42
C GLU A 77 18.32 -10.79 -7.99
N ASN A 78 17.47 -11.23 -7.10
CA ASN A 78 16.13 -11.72 -7.41
C ASN A 78 15.12 -10.67 -6.94
N TYR A 79 14.81 -9.70 -7.78
CA TYR A 79 13.80 -8.70 -7.46
C TYR A 79 12.47 -8.99 -8.16
N PRO A 80 11.33 -8.67 -7.51
CA PRO A 80 10.03 -8.75 -8.14
C PRO A 80 9.94 -7.81 -9.36
N ARG A 81 9.35 -8.27 -10.47
CA ARG A 81 9.23 -7.48 -11.70
C ARG A 81 7.80 -7.30 -12.19
N GLY A 82 6.87 -8.02 -11.67
CA GLY A 82 5.46 -7.95 -12.06
C GLY A 82 4.66 -6.96 -11.22
N LEU A 83 3.37 -7.15 -11.17
CA LEU A 83 2.45 -6.49 -10.24
C LEU A 83 2.15 -7.43 -9.08
N ILE A 84 2.18 -6.92 -7.84
CA ILE A 84 1.75 -7.67 -6.67
C ILE A 84 0.33 -7.22 -6.30
N ILE A 85 -0.58 -8.18 -6.16
CA ILE A 85 -1.89 -7.99 -5.55
C ILE A 85 -1.87 -8.71 -4.21
N SER A 86 -2.19 -8.00 -3.13
CA SER A 86 -2.32 -8.60 -1.81
C SER A 86 -3.74 -8.40 -1.31
N SER A 87 -4.33 -9.46 -0.76
CA SER A 87 -5.54 -9.37 0.06
C SER A 87 -5.17 -9.39 1.54
N GLY A 88 -6.07 -8.93 2.40
CA GLY A 88 -5.87 -8.97 3.84
C GLY A 88 -6.93 -8.22 4.63
N GLU A 89 -6.95 -8.46 5.93
CA GLU A 89 -7.83 -7.80 6.90
C GLU A 89 -7.22 -6.48 7.42
N ASP A 90 -5.93 -6.25 7.20
CA ASP A 90 -5.19 -5.06 7.64
C ASP A 90 -4.30 -4.53 6.52
N ILE A 91 -3.82 -3.32 6.71
CA ILE A 91 -2.94 -2.61 5.78
C ILE A 91 -1.51 -2.61 6.34
N PRO A 92 -0.50 -3.00 5.56
CA PRO A 92 0.87 -2.92 6.01
C PRO A 92 1.28 -1.51 6.43
N ARG A 93 1.99 -1.40 7.56
CA ARG A 93 2.39 -0.13 8.17
C ARG A 93 3.55 0.51 7.43
N GLY A 94 3.59 1.83 7.49
CA GLY A 94 4.68 2.65 6.98
C GLY A 94 4.30 3.50 5.77
N GLN A 95 4.41 4.82 5.92
CA GLN A 95 4.10 5.81 4.90
C GLN A 95 4.81 5.51 3.57
N SER A 96 6.10 5.22 3.62
CA SER A 96 6.91 4.93 2.43
C SER A 96 6.47 3.65 1.69
N LEU A 97 5.85 2.69 2.38
CA LEU A 97 5.27 1.51 1.78
C LEU A 97 3.91 1.85 1.14
N ARG A 98 3.04 2.50 1.90
CA ARG A 98 1.71 2.91 1.43
C ARG A 98 1.78 3.81 0.20
N SER A 99 2.81 4.64 0.08
CA SER A 99 3.03 5.47 -1.12
C SER A 99 3.39 4.68 -2.39
N ARG A 100 3.67 3.38 -2.29
CA ARG A 100 3.98 2.48 -3.41
C ARG A 100 2.83 1.54 -3.77
N THR A 101 1.74 1.61 -3.03
CA THR A 101 0.58 0.74 -3.19
C THR A 101 -0.66 1.56 -3.47
N ILE A 102 -1.65 0.97 -4.12
CA ILE A 102 -3.03 1.44 -4.10
C ILE A 102 -3.79 0.51 -3.17
N ILE A 103 -4.45 1.09 -2.19
CA ILE A 103 -5.29 0.40 -1.23
C ILE A 103 -6.73 0.54 -1.71
N ILE A 104 -7.42 -0.59 -1.82
CA ILE A 104 -8.83 -0.65 -2.16
C ILE A 104 -9.53 -1.33 -1.00
N GLU A 105 -10.31 -0.57 -0.25
CA GLU A 105 -11.13 -1.10 0.82
C GLU A 105 -12.44 -1.62 0.25
N LEU A 106 -12.80 -2.83 0.66
CA LEU A 106 -14.05 -3.47 0.29
C LEU A 106 -14.94 -3.58 1.53
N THR A 107 -16.15 -3.08 1.42
CA THR A 107 -17.15 -3.13 2.47
C THR A 107 -18.32 -4.05 2.10
N ASN A 108 -19.16 -4.36 3.08
CA ASN A 108 -20.31 -5.20 2.84
C ASN A 108 -21.24 -4.55 1.80
N GLY A 109 -21.52 -5.27 0.72
CA GLY A 109 -22.36 -4.81 -0.37
C GLY A 109 -21.62 -4.26 -1.61
N ASP A 110 -20.29 -4.07 -1.53
CA ASP A 110 -19.50 -3.63 -2.69
C ASP A 110 -19.39 -4.71 -3.78
N ILE A 111 -19.57 -5.97 -3.40
CA ILE A 111 -19.49 -7.11 -4.32
C ILE A 111 -20.88 -7.70 -4.52
N ASP A 112 -21.37 -7.70 -5.75
CA ASP A 112 -22.54 -8.45 -6.15
C ASP A 112 -22.20 -9.94 -6.21
N LEU A 113 -22.79 -10.72 -5.28
CA LEU A 113 -22.50 -12.15 -5.15
C LEU A 113 -23.00 -12.98 -6.36
N ALA A 114 -24.03 -12.53 -7.06
CA ALA A 114 -24.51 -13.22 -8.28
C ALA A 114 -23.47 -13.04 -9.41
N VAL A 115 -23.00 -11.81 -9.61
CA VAL A 115 -21.95 -11.50 -10.57
C VAL A 115 -20.65 -12.22 -10.20
N LEU A 116 -20.28 -12.23 -8.92
CA LEU A 116 -19.08 -12.96 -8.45
C LEU A 116 -19.16 -14.45 -8.79
N THR A 117 -20.31 -15.08 -8.54
CA THR A 117 -20.54 -16.50 -8.85
C THR A 117 -20.36 -16.79 -10.34
N GLU A 118 -20.89 -15.91 -11.20
CA GLU A 118 -20.73 -16.02 -12.65
C GLU A 118 -19.27 -15.85 -13.07
N MET A 119 -18.56 -14.87 -12.50
CA MET A 119 -17.12 -14.66 -12.75
C MET A 119 -16.29 -15.88 -12.32
N GLN A 120 -16.61 -16.49 -11.18
CA GLN A 120 -15.96 -17.72 -10.72
C GLN A 120 -16.19 -18.90 -11.69
N ARG A 121 -17.38 -19.01 -12.25
CA ARG A 121 -17.68 -20.00 -13.30
C ARG A 121 -16.82 -19.76 -14.53
N PHE A 122 -16.78 -18.53 -15.07
CA PHE A 122 -15.92 -18.19 -16.21
C PHE A 122 -14.44 -18.44 -15.92
N ALA A 123 -13.98 -18.16 -14.70
CA ALA A 123 -12.60 -18.47 -14.28
C ALA A 123 -12.32 -19.98 -14.34
N SER A 124 -13.26 -20.82 -13.85
CA SER A 124 -13.12 -22.27 -13.86
C SER A 124 -13.14 -22.87 -15.29
N GLU A 125 -13.87 -22.24 -16.21
CA GLU A 125 -13.93 -22.59 -17.63
C GLU A 125 -12.71 -22.06 -18.41
N GLY A 126 -11.82 -21.29 -17.78
CA GLY A 126 -10.61 -20.76 -18.41
C GLY A 126 -10.83 -19.53 -19.31
N VAL A 127 -12.00 -18.91 -19.29
CA VAL A 127 -12.35 -17.77 -20.15
C VAL A 127 -11.37 -16.61 -19.95
N PHE A 128 -11.06 -16.25 -18.69
CA PHE A 128 -10.10 -15.19 -18.41
C PHE A 128 -8.67 -15.52 -18.85
N ALA A 129 -8.27 -16.79 -18.76
CA ALA A 129 -6.96 -17.24 -19.23
C ALA A 129 -6.87 -17.12 -20.76
N GLN A 130 -7.95 -17.45 -21.49
CA GLN A 130 -8.01 -17.30 -22.93
C GLN A 130 -7.99 -15.82 -23.35
N ALA A 131 -8.77 -14.96 -22.68
CA ALA A 131 -8.78 -13.51 -22.93
C ALA A 131 -7.40 -12.90 -22.70
N LEU A 132 -6.73 -13.26 -21.58
CA LEU A 132 -5.36 -12.79 -21.29
C LEU A 132 -4.35 -13.30 -22.32
N SER A 133 -4.43 -14.55 -22.74
CA SER A 133 -3.56 -15.11 -23.77
C SER A 133 -3.72 -14.36 -25.10
N GLY A 134 -4.95 -14.07 -25.50
CA GLY A 134 -5.25 -13.27 -26.69
C GLY A 134 -4.71 -11.85 -26.59
N TYR A 135 -4.82 -11.22 -25.41
CA TYR A 135 -4.26 -9.90 -25.15
C TYR A 135 -2.73 -9.89 -25.25
N ILE A 136 -2.06 -10.87 -24.64
CA ILE A 136 -0.61 -10.98 -24.71
C ILE A 136 -0.13 -11.18 -26.15
N TYR A 137 -0.83 -12.02 -26.92
CA TYR A 137 -0.52 -12.23 -28.33
C TYR A 137 -0.67 -10.94 -29.15
N TRP A 138 -1.76 -10.22 -28.97
CA TRP A 138 -2.01 -8.92 -29.60
C TRP A 138 -0.94 -7.89 -29.18
N LEU A 139 -0.60 -7.83 -27.90
CA LEU A 139 0.42 -6.93 -27.37
C LEU A 139 1.80 -7.21 -27.97
N SER A 140 2.15 -8.49 -28.14
CA SER A 140 3.45 -8.90 -28.73
C SER A 140 3.63 -8.43 -30.16
N SER A 141 2.53 -8.37 -30.94
CA SER A 141 2.58 -7.87 -32.33
C SER A 141 2.77 -6.34 -32.42
N GLN A 142 2.60 -5.62 -31.31
CA GLN A 142 2.70 -4.15 -31.25
C GLN A 142 3.84 -3.67 -30.35
N ILE A 143 4.69 -4.58 -29.89
CA ILE A 143 5.68 -4.29 -28.85
C ILE A 143 6.63 -3.15 -29.22
N ASP A 144 7.05 -3.08 -30.47
CA ASP A 144 8.00 -2.06 -30.95
C ASP A 144 7.33 -0.68 -31.04
N SER A 145 6.10 -0.61 -31.51
CA SER A 145 5.31 0.63 -31.51
C SER A 145 5.03 1.12 -30.09
N LEU A 146 4.63 0.20 -29.21
CA LEU A 146 4.35 0.51 -27.80
C LEU A 146 5.60 1.00 -27.06
N LYS A 147 6.77 0.37 -27.27
CA LYS A 147 8.02 0.82 -26.64
C LYS A 147 8.37 2.26 -27.02
N ASN A 148 8.10 2.66 -28.25
CA ASN A 148 8.43 4.00 -28.74
C ASN A 148 7.49 5.09 -28.21
N SER A 149 6.22 4.76 -27.91
CA SER A 149 5.21 5.72 -27.45
C SER A 149 4.93 5.66 -25.94
N LEU A 150 5.34 4.58 -25.26
CA LEU A 150 4.97 4.32 -23.87
C LEU A 150 5.48 5.38 -22.90
N GLU A 151 6.73 5.81 -23.05
CA GLU A 151 7.34 6.79 -22.14
C GLU A 151 6.70 8.17 -22.31
N ASP A 152 6.43 8.60 -23.54
CA ASP A 152 5.77 9.87 -23.82
C ASP A 152 4.34 9.85 -23.28
N ARG A 153 3.60 8.77 -23.54
CA ARG A 153 2.23 8.61 -23.03
C ARG A 153 2.19 8.59 -21.52
N LYS A 154 3.13 7.91 -20.88
CA LYS A 154 3.27 7.87 -19.43
C LYS A 154 3.55 9.26 -18.86
N LEU A 155 4.44 10.01 -19.50
CA LEU A 155 4.77 11.38 -19.09
C LEU A 155 3.54 12.30 -19.19
N GLU A 156 2.81 12.22 -20.29
CA GLU A 156 1.57 12.97 -20.49
C GLU A 156 0.55 12.69 -19.38
N LEU A 157 0.21 11.42 -19.17
CA LEU A 157 -0.77 11.02 -18.16
C LEU A 157 -0.32 11.36 -16.74
N ARG A 158 0.97 11.25 -16.44
CA ARG A 158 1.53 11.69 -15.16
C ARG A 158 1.37 13.20 -14.96
N ASN A 159 1.62 14.00 -15.99
CA ASN A 159 1.47 15.45 -15.92
C ASN A 159 -0.01 15.85 -15.78
N GLN A 160 -0.92 15.16 -16.45
CA GLN A 160 -2.37 15.33 -16.25
C GLN A 160 -2.77 14.98 -14.81
N ALA A 161 -2.31 13.84 -14.29
CA ALA A 161 -2.59 13.41 -12.92
C ALA A 161 -2.05 14.41 -11.87
N ARG A 162 -0.90 15.04 -12.11
CA ARG A 162 -0.34 16.06 -11.22
C ARG A 162 -1.20 17.31 -11.03
N GLN A 163 -2.15 17.56 -11.92
CA GLN A 163 -3.12 18.65 -11.77
C GLN A 163 -4.17 18.34 -10.69
N SER A 164 -4.27 17.10 -10.27
CA SER A 164 -5.11 16.68 -9.14
C SER A 164 -4.32 16.75 -7.84
N GLU A 165 -5.00 17.07 -6.74
CA GLU A 165 -4.37 17.06 -5.42
C GLU A 165 -4.18 15.62 -4.94
N PHE A 166 -2.93 15.16 -4.92
CA PHE A 166 -2.53 13.89 -4.34
C PHE A 166 -1.60 14.10 -3.14
N ALA A 167 -1.72 13.23 -2.16
CA ALA A 167 -0.94 13.30 -0.93
C ALA A 167 0.55 12.92 -1.10
N HIS A 168 0.95 12.34 -2.23
CA HIS A 168 2.32 11.87 -2.43
C HIS A 168 2.75 11.94 -3.89
N ASP A 169 4.03 12.32 -4.13
CA ASP A 169 4.63 12.51 -5.46
C ASP A 169 4.66 11.25 -6.35
N ARG A 170 4.49 10.06 -5.77
CA ARG A 170 4.44 8.78 -6.52
C ARG A 170 3.06 8.46 -7.08
N THR A 171 2.00 9.00 -6.50
CA THR A 171 0.62 8.71 -6.91
C THR A 171 0.36 9.00 -8.39
N PRO A 172 0.83 10.11 -8.98
CA PRO A 172 0.67 10.38 -10.42
C PRO A 172 1.29 9.31 -11.32
N ASP A 173 2.44 8.73 -10.95
CA ASP A 173 3.07 7.65 -11.70
C ASP A 173 2.26 6.35 -11.67
N ILE A 174 1.63 6.07 -10.53
CA ILE A 174 0.76 4.89 -10.37
C ILE A 174 -0.50 5.06 -11.20
N VAL A 175 -1.15 6.23 -11.11
CA VAL A 175 -2.34 6.59 -11.92
C VAL A 175 -2.03 6.45 -13.40
N ALA A 176 -0.92 7.03 -13.88
CA ALA A 176 -0.50 6.92 -15.27
C ALA A 176 -0.31 5.47 -15.71
N SER A 177 0.36 4.66 -14.91
CA SER A 177 0.64 3.26 -15.24
C SER A 177 -0.64 2.41 -15.31
N LEU A 178 -1.58 2.60 -14.39
CA LEU A 178 -2.87 1.92 -14.40
C LEU A 178 -3.74 2.36 -15.57
N THR A 179 -3.73 3.66 -15.88
CA THR A 179 -4.47 4.22 -17.03
C THR A 179 -3.97 3.64 -18.34
N ILE A 180 -2.65 3.55 -18.55
CA ILE A 180 -2.06 2.94 -19.75
C ILE A 180 -2.49 1.48 -19.89
N GLY A 181 -2.42 0.72 -18.80
CA GLY A 181 -2.85 -0.68 -18.81
C GLY A 181 -4.32 -0.83 -19.19
N TRP A 182 -5.18 0.02 -18.67
CA TRP A 182 -6.62 0.06 -18.98
C TRP A 182 -6.87 0.48 -20.43
N GLU A 183 -6.25 1.55 -20.90
CA GLU A 183 -6.32 2.03 -22.27
C GLU A 183 -5.91 0.94 -23.29
N SER A 184 -4.80 0.26 -23.01
CA SER A 184 -4.27 -0.81 -23.84
C SER A 184 -5.23 -2.01 -23.92
N PHE A 185 -5.80 -2.43 -22.77
CA PHE A 185 -6.76 -3.52 -22.74
C PHE A 185 -8.04 -3.18 -23.49
N LEU A 186 -8.57 -1.98 -23.36
CA LEU A 186 -9.74 -1.53 -24.11
C LEU A 186 -9.48 -1.46 -25.61
N SER A 187 -8.30 -1.04 -26.04
CA SER A 187 -7.88 -1.04 -27.44
C SER A 187 -7.85 -2.47 -28.02
N TYR A 188 -7.35 -3.43 -27.24
CA TYR A 188 -7.44 -4.84 -27.59
C TYR A 188 -8.90 -5.30 -27.75
N ALA A 189 -9.78 -4.94 -26.81
CA ALA A 189 -11.18 -5.35 -26.83
C ALA A 189 -11.91 -4.83 -28.09
N VAL A 190 -11.62 -3.59 -28.52
CA VAL A 190 -12.13 -3.04 -29.80
C VAL A 190 -11.55 -3.80 -30.99
N THR A 191 -10.24 -4.05 -31.01
CA THR A 191 -9.59 -4.79 -32.11
C THR A 191 -10.16 -6.20 -32.27
N ARG A 192 -10.69 -6.78 -31.19
CA ARG A 192 -11.34 -8.11 -31.20
C ARG A 192 -12.86 -8.02 -31.40
N GLU A 193 -13.39 -6.83 -31.68
CA GLU A 193 -14.82 -6.57 -31.87
C GLU A 193 -15.68 -6.97 -30.64
N ALA A 194 -15.05 -7.10 -29.47
CA ALA A 194 -15.73 -7.43 -28.22
C ALA A 194 -16.53 -6.25 -27.67
N ILE A 195 -16.11 -5.02 -27.98
CA ILE A 195 -16.81 -3.78 -27.62
C ILE A 195 -16.75 -2.79 -28.81
N SER A 196 -17.72 -1.89 -28.89
CA SER A 196 -17.70 -0.79 -29.84
C SER A 196 -16.77 0.35 -29.37
N GLU A 197 -16.39 1.25 -30.29
CA GLU A 197 -15.59 2.43 -29.94
C GLU A 197 -16.31 3.36 -28.94
N SER A 198 -17.64 3.48 -29.03
CA SER A 198 -18.41 4.23 -28.04
C SER A 198 -18.39 3.60 -26.65
N ALA A 199 -18.49 2.28 -26.57
CA ALA A 199 -18.36 1.54 -25.31
C ALA A 199 -16.94 1.64 -24.74
N ARG A 200 -15.90 1.63 -25.60
CA ARG A 200 -14.52 1.87 -25.20
C ARG A 200 -14.37 3.21 -24.49
N GLN A 201 -14.91 4.28 -25.08
CA GLN A 201 -14.81 5.62 -24.50
C GLN A 201 -15.55 5.72 -23.16
N GLU A 202 -16.74 5.13 -23.06
CA GLU A 202 -17.47 5.08 -21.79
C GLU A 202 -16.69 4.33 -20.70
N LEU A 203 -16.20 3.12 -21.01
CA LEU A 203 -15.43 2.29 -20.09
C LEU A 203 -14.11 2.95 -19.70
N PHE A 204 -13.45 3.65 -20.64
CA PHE A 204 -12.25 4.41 -20.35
C PHE A 204 -12.51 5.51 -19.32
N ASN A 205 -13.55 6.32 -19.54
CA ASN A 205 -13.93 7.40 -18.62
C ASN A 205 -14.30 6.86 -17.22
N ARG A 206 -15.05 5.79 -17.15
CA ARG A 206 -15.40 5.12 -15.88
C ARG A 206 -14.16 4.61 -15.16
N GLY A 207 -13.24 3.98 -15.89
CA GLY A 207 -11.97 3.50 -15.33
C GLY A 207 -11.09 4.64 -14.82
N GLN A 208 -10.98 5.74 -15.54
CA GLN A 208 -10.25 6.95 -15.13
C GLN A 208 -10.83 7.53 -13.84
N ILE A 209 -12.14 7.67 -13.74
CA ILE A 209 -12.80 8.15 -12.52
C ILE A 209 -12.50 7.22 -11.34
N ALA A 210 -12.60 5.91 -11.53
CA ALA A 210 -12.32 4.93 -10.48
C ALA A 210 -10.85 4.97 -10.02
N ILE A 211 -9.89 4.99 -10.94
CA ILE A 211 -8.46 5.06 -10.65
C ILE A 211 -8.14 6.35 -9.88
N THR A 212 -8.65 7.49 -10.35
CA THR A 212 -8.43 8.79 -9.70
C THR A 212 -9.02 8.82 -8.30
N LYS A 213 -10.28 8.40 -8.14
CA LYS A 213 -10.95 8.35 -6.84
C LYS A 213 -10.22 7.45 -5.85
N SER A 214 -9.84 6.23 -6.27
CA SER A 214 -9.06 5.31 -5.42
C SER A 214 -7.69 5.89 -5.04
N SER A 215 -7.07 6.64 -5.94
CA SER A 215 -5.77 7.29 -5.68
C SER A 215 -5.88 8.49 -4.76
N GLN A 216 -6.98 9.24 -4.80
CA GLN A 216 -7.25 10.34 -3.87
C GLN A 216 -7.54 9.83 -2.46
N SER A 217 -8.25 8.70 -2.32
CA SER A 217 -8.52 8.09 -1.00
C SER A 217 -7.24 7.62 -0.29
N GLN A 218 -6.12 7.43 -1.01
CA GLN A 218 -4.82 7.14 -0.40
C GLN A 218 -4.34 8.23 0.57
N SER A 219 -4.82 9.47 0.43
CA SER A 219 -4.43 10.58 1.31
C SER A 219 -4.70 10.27 2.77
N SER A 220 -5.85 9.68 3.10
CA SER A 220 -6.19 9.27 4.47
C SER A 220 -5.23 8.22 5.03
N HIS A 221 -4.88 7.22 4.21
CA HIS A 221 -3.94 6.16 4.61
C HIS A 221 -2.52 6.67 4.79
N LEU A 222 -2.08 7.66 4.01
CA LEU A 222 -0.76 8.27 4.13
C LEU A 222 -0.67 9.17 5.34
N THR A 223 -1.67 10.00 5.60
CA THR A 223 -1.72 10.92 6.75
C THR A 223 -1.73 10.18 8.07
N THR A 224 -2.45 9.05 8.17
CA THR A 224 -2.50 8.21 9.38
C THR A 224 -1.13 7.63 9.76
N GLU A 225 -0.24 7.44 8.79
CA GLU A 225 1.12 6.91 9.00
C GLU A 225 2.20 7.99 9.01
N GLU A 226 1.82 9.26 9.02
CA GLU A 226 2.81 10.33 9.13
C GLU A 226 3.52 10.24 10.49
N PRO A 227 4.86 10.09 10.52
CA PRO A 227 5.60 9.85 11.77
C PRO A 227 5.40 10.94 12.82
N ALA A 228 5.28 12.20 12.39
CA ALA A 228 5.05 13.34 13.30
C ALA A 228 3.66 13.27 13.92
N ALA A 229 2.62 13.05 13.14
CA ALA A 229 1.24 12.90 13.63
C ALA A 229 1.13 11.70 14.59
N ARG A 230 1.72 10.56 14.21
CA ARG A 230 1.75 9.37 15.06
C ARG A 230 2.51 9.58 16.36
N PHE A 231 3.63 10.31 16.31
CA PHE A 231 4.38 10.68 17.52
C PHE A 231 3.53 11.52 18.47
N ILE A 232 2.84 12.55 17.97
CA ILE A 232 1.97 13.42 18.76
C ILE A 232 0.81 12.62 19.36
N GLU A 233 0.20 11.73 18.60
CA GLU A 233 -0.87 10.84 19.09
C GLU A 233 -0.39 9.95 20.26
N LEU A 234 0.76 9.29 20.07
CA LEU A 234 1.34 8.44 21.12
C LEU A 234 1.74 9.24 22.34
N LEU A 235 2.35 10.41 22.16
CA LEU A 235 2.69 11.31 23.25
C LEU A 235 1.47 11.74 24.05
N SER A 236 0.42 12.15 23.35
CA SER A 236 -0.86 12.54 23.96
C SER A 236 -1.49 11.36 24.72
N ALA A 237 -1.45 10.15 24.16
CA ALA A 237 -1.97 8.95 24.83
C ALA A 237 -1.19 8.58 26.10
N VAL A 238 0.13 8.75 26.11
CA VAL A 238 0.98 8.50 27.28
C VAL A 238 0.69 9.51 28.39
N ILE A 239 0.53 10.80 28.03
CA ILE A 239 0.20 11.87 28.97
C ILE A 239 -1.20 11.67 29.53
N ALA A 240 -2.20 11.50 28.68
CA ALA A 240 -3.60 11.31 29.08
C ALA A 240 -3.80 10.05 29.95
N GLY A 241 -3.03 8.99 29.66
CA GLY A 241 -3.03 7.75 30.45
C GLY A 241 -2.27 7.83 31.77
N GLY A 242 -1.72 8.99 32.15
CA GLY A 242 -0.97 9.19 33.39
C GLY A 242 0.34 8.39 33.45
N ARG A 243 0.85 7.92 32.31
CA ARG A 243 2.08 7.11 32.23
C ARG A 243 3.33 7.93 32.01
N GLY A 244 3.19 9.20 31.67
CA GLY A 244 4.30 10.12 31.47
C GLY A 244 3.91 11.56 31.66
N HIS A 245 4.92 12.40 31.93
CA HIS A 245 4.77 13.85 32.07
C HIS A 245 5.91 14.60 31.41
N LEU A 246 5.64 15.85 31.02
CA LEU A 246 6.64 16.82 30.54
C LEU A 246 6.99 17.78 31.67
N CYS A 247 8.23 18.19 31.73
CA CYS A 247 8.74 19.16 32.70
C CYS A 247 9.09 20.50 32.02
N HIS A 248 9.19 21.55 32.80
CA HIS A 248 9.87 22.76 32.34
C HIS A 248 11.36 22.47 32.12
N ILE A 249 11.93 23.06 31.04
CA ILE A 249 13.32 22.81 30.64
C ILE A 249 14.32 23.16 31.75
N GLU A 250 14.02 24.18 32.54
CA GLU A 250 14.82 24.59 33.68
C GLU A 250 14.29 23.92 34.95
N GLY A 251 15.15 23.08 35.56
CA GLY A 251 14.97 22.56 36.90
C GLY A 251 14.01 21.40 37.07
N ASN A 252 13.53 20.76 36.00
CA ASN A 252 12.59 19.61 36.05
C ASN A 252 11.27 19.91 36.82
N LYS A 253 10.86 21.16 36.88
CA LYS A 253 9.63 21.60 37.56
C LYS A 253 8.42 21.42 36.67
N LYS A 254 7.24 21.55 37.26
CA LYS A 254 5.99 21.58 36.50
C LYS A 254 6.00 22.76 35.53
N PRO A 255 5.41 22.62 34.32
CA PRO A 255 5.12 23.76 33.45
C PRO A 255 4.23 24.79 34.14
N GLU A 256 4.46 26.06 33.86
CA GLU A 256 3.69 27.15 34.47
C GLU A 256 2.25 27.15 33.98
N ASP A 257 2.09 26.98 32.65
CA ASP A 257 0.79 26.96 32.02
C ASP A 257 0.19 25.55 31.89
N PHE A 258 -1.05 25.40 32.32
CA PHE A 258 -1.85 24.18 32.19
C PHE A 258 -1.13 22.86 32.56
N PRO A 259 -0.58 22.73 33.79
CA PRO A 259 0.20 21.54 34.19
C PRO A 259 -0.53 20.22 33.93
N SER A 260 -1.87 20.20 34.05
CA SER A 260 -2.67 19.01 33.80
C SER A 260 -2.57 18.50 32.35
N HIS A 261 -2.37 19.36 31.39
CA HIS A 261 -2.19 18.99 29.97
C HIS A 261 -0.84 18.33 29.70
N TRP A 262 0.12 18.50 30.62
CA TRP A 262 1.46 17.98 30.52
C TRP A 262 1.74 16.80 31.44
N GLY A 263 0.68 16.16 31.94
CA GLY A 263 0.78 14.96 32.76
C GLY A 263 1.03 15.22 34.25
N TRP A 264 0.63 16.40 34.77
CA TRP A 264 0.68 16.70 36.18
C TRP A 264 -0.75 16.69 36.78
N ARG A 265 -0.91 16.07 37.93
CA ARG A 265 -2.19 16.00 38.65
C ARG A 265 -2.16 16.95 39.87
N GLN A 266 -3.23 17.69 40.07
CA GLN A 266 -3.40 18.47 41.29
C GLN A 266 -3.56 17.51 42.49
N ALA A 267 -2.71 17.67 43.48
CA ALA A 267 -2.64 16.80 44.68
C ALA A 267 -3.25 17.44 45.94
N GLY A 268 -3.53 18.74 45.91
CA GLY A 268 -4.05 19.48 47.05
C GLY A 268 -3.65 20.96 47.00
N LEU A 269 -3.52 21.56 48.17
CA LEU A 269 -2.94 22.89 48.35
C LEU A 269 -1.62 22.74 49.14
N ASP A 270 -0.67 23.62 48.89
CA ASP A 270 0.55 23.75 49.70
C ASP A 270 0.30 24.57 50.94
N ASP A 271 1.35 24.75 51.77
CA ASP A 271 1.28 25.49 53.07
C ASP A 271 0.90 26.97 52.86
N ASP A 272 1.12 27.52 51.69
CA ASP A 272 0.78 28.89 51.30
C ASP A 272 -0.60 29.02 50.64
N GLY A 273 -1.37 27.89 50.52
CA GLY A 273 -2.70 27.84 49.91
C GLY A 273 -2.70 27.77 48.39
N ASN A 274 -1.55 27.58 47.72
CA ASN A 274 -1.49 27.43 46.29
C ASN A 274 -1.71 25.97 45.87
N LYS A 275 -2.12 25.76 44.62
CA LYS A 275 -2.29 24.41 44.06
C LYS A 275 -0.99 23.62 44.04
N SER A 276 -0.93 22.53 44.79
CA SER A 276 0.15 21.55 44.74
C SER A 276 -0.05 20.58 43.60
N TRP A 277 1.02 20.19 42.91
CA TRP A 277 0.98 19.32 41.75
C TRP A 277 1.95 18.17 41.86
N LEU A 278 1.52 16.99 41.46
CA LEU A 278 2.34 15.77 41.37
C LEU A 278 2.49 15.33 39.91
N ALA A 279 3.73 15.03 39.54
CA ALA A 279 4.05 14.43 38.26
C ALA A 279 3.47 13.01 38.15
N GLN A 280 2.87 12.68 37.01
CA GLN A 280 2.33 11.34 36.75
C GLN A 280 3.32 10.54 35.88
N GLY A 281 3.54 9.27 36.26
CA GLY A 281 4.39 8.37 35.49
C GLY A 281 5.83 8.84 35.35
N SER A 282 6.47 8.44 34.26
CA SER A 282 7.87 8.76 33.96
C SER A 282 8.01 10.11 33.27
N LYS A 283 9.12 10.83 33.54
CA LYS A 283 9.49 12.00 32.76
C LYS A 283 9.81 11.58 31.33
N ILE A 284 9.14 12.16 30.34
CA ILE A 284 9.29 11.83 28.91
C ILE A 284 9.89 12.97 28.09
N GLY A 285 10.05 14.16 28.66
CA GLY A 285 10.65 15.30 27.96
C GLY A 285 10.54 16.61 28.74
N TRP A 286 10.91 17.69 28.06
CA TRP A 286 10.87 19.08 28.51
C TRP A 286 10.00 19.93 27.58
#